data_22659000ac2499f59aff1c92f06700d9
#
_entry.id   22659000ac2499f59aff1c92f06700d9
#
_cell.length_a   1.000
_cell.length_b   1.000
_cell.length_c   1.000
_cell.angle_alpha   90.00
_cell.angle_beta   90.00
_cell.angle_gamma   90.00
#
_symmetry.space_group_name_H-M   'P 1'
#
loop_
_entity.id
_entity.type
_entity.pdbx_description
1 polymer ?
#
loop_
_entity_poly.entity_id
_entity_poly.type
_entity_poly.pdbx_seq_one_letter_code
_entity_poly.pdbx_strand_id
1 'polypeptide(L)'
;MLIKKILQFTAISFAAVSILVACSDGEAATTSNGEAVKKVKVAYDQSGKPMTYIDENGNPTGYDVEVMKLVDEILEDYEFEFVGTSNDDLLIGVEQGKYQVGVKNAFWTEERTAKFIFPQEFLGLSSAGLVVKKENAHIKNLSDFASAGFTLAPIAANNAQYTVIAEYNEANPDNQVKLQAGEEFSVDVVQWVNEGRVDGGVQIEGSFNGQVLTEGGPYHHLKDEIVYNEFAVIKTWPLFNKKEQEFADAYDKAIQQLKETDALNKLSEQFYGKDLFKVLDSVKR
;
A
#
# COMPACT_ATOMS: atom_id res chain seq x y z
N MET A 1 -92.96 -27.55 -21.71
CA MET A 1 -93.24 -28.77 -20.95
C MET A 1 -92.02 -29.05 -20.09
N LEU A 2 -92.11 -28.68 -18.84
CA LEU A 2 -91.91 -29.45 -17.62
C LEU A 2 -90.70 -30.42 -17.70
N ILE A 3 -89.74 -30.51 -16.83
CA ILE A 3 -89.81 -30.75 -15.37
C ILE A 3 -88.36 -30.63 -14.76
N LYS A 4 -88.31 -29.97 -13.59
CA LYS A 4 -87.67 -30.27 -12.31
C LYS A 4 -86.13 -30.50 -12.21
N LYS A 5 -85.49 -29.60 -11.58
CA LYS A 5 -84.76 -29.64 -10.26
C LYS A 5 -84.21 -31.00 -9.85
N ILE A 6 -82.86 -30.99 -9.57
CA ILE A 6 -82.32 -31.53 -8.32
C ILE A 6 -81.00 -30.79 -8.04
N LEU A 7 -80.93 -30.20 -6.83
CA LEU A 7 -79.75 -29.67 -6.20
C LEU A 7 -78.82 -30.80 -5.73
N GLN A 8 -77.55 -30.77 -6.06
CA GLN A 8 -76.56 -31.48 -5.28
C GLN A 8 -75.42 -30.54 -4.97
N PHE A 9 -75.26 -30.28 -3.67
CA PHE A 9 -74.12 -29.62 -3.07
C PHE A 9 -72.91 -30.53 -3.21
N THR A 10 -71.83 -30.04 -3.88
CA THR A 10 -70.55 -30.68 -3.82
C THR A 10 -69.58 -29.67 -3.19
N ALA A 11 -69.08 -30.02 -2.02
CA ALA A 11 -68.06 -29.25 -1.27
C ALA A 11 -66.77 -29.26 -2.09
N ILE A 12 -66.34 -28.10 -2.53
CA ILE A 12 -65.02 -27.92 -3.10
C ILE A 12 -64.06 -27.65 -1.94
N SER A 13 -63.26 -28.66 -1.60
CA SER A 13 -62.10 -28.52 -0.71
C SER A 13 -61.02 -27.67 -1.40
N PHE A 14 -60.79 -26.48 -0.89
CA PHE A 14 -59.65 -25.66 -1.23
C PHE A 14 -58.38 -26.30 -0.63
N ALA A 15 -57.62 -27.02 -1.43
CA ALA A 15 -56.27 -27.40 -1.09
C ALA A 15 -55.38 -26.15 -1.23
N ALA A 16 -55.01 -25.54 -0.12
CA ALA A 16 -53.99 -24.52 -0.08
C ALA A 16 -52.65 -25.17 -0.42
N VAL A 17 -52.16 -24.95 -1.65
CA VAL A 17 -50.81 -25.26 -2.04
C VAL A 17 -49.94 -24.17 -1.41
N SER A 18 -49.32 -24.46 -0.28
CA SER A 18 -48.26 -23.66 0.28
C SER A 18 -47.01 -23.81 -0.61
N ILE A 19 -46.78 -22.82 -1.48
CA ILE A 19 -45.50 -22.69 -2.17
C ILE A 19 -44.50 -22.29 -1.12
N LEU A 20 -43.72 -23.25 -0.63
CA LEU A 20 -42.46 -23.00 0.09
C LEU A 20 -41.48 -22.40 -0.94
N VAL A 21 -41.41 -21.08 -0.98
CA VAL A 21 -40.25 -20.39 -1.54
C VAL A 21 -39.10 -20.72 -0.60
N ALA A 22 -38.32 -21.73 -0.95
CA ALA A 22 -36.99 -21.91 -0.36
C ALA A 22 -36.14 -20.71 -0.82
N CYS A 23 -36.07 -19.66 0.02
CA CYS A 23 -34.97 -18.74 -0.02
C CYS A 23 -33.74 -19.59 0.30
N SER A 24 -32.90 -19.83 -0.69
CA SER A 24 -31.54 -20.27 -0.49
C SER A 24 -30.80 -19.05 0.11
N ASP A 25 -30.98 -18.85 1.39
CA ASP A 25 -30.06 -18.05 2.16
C ASP A 25 -28.74 -18.85 2.18
N GLY A 26 -27.76 -18.41 1.39
CA GLY A 26 -26.40 -18.85 1.60
C GLY A 26 -26.09 -18.58 3.07
N GLU A 27 -25.74 -19.61 3.82
CA GLU A 27 -25.30 -19.47 5.21
C GLU A 27 -24.20 -18.41 5.20
N ALA A 28 -24.45 -17.27 5.83
CA ALA A 28 -23.43 -16.28 6.07
C ALA A 28 -22.38 -16.95 6.96
N ALA A 29 -21.12 -16.89 6.57
CA ALA A 29 -20.02 -17.37 7.39
C ALA A 29 -20.13 -16.70 8.77
N THR A 30 -20.01 -17.53 9.82
CA THR A 30 -20.08 -17.04 11.21
C THR A 30 -18.73 -17.25 11.89
N THR A 31 -18.37 -16.31 12.74
CA THR A 31 -17.19 -16.37 13.59
C THR A 31 -17.26 -17.54 14.56
N SER A 32 -16.17 -17.86 15.24
CA SER A 32 -16.10 -18.84 16.33
C SER A 32 -17.09 -18.53 17.48
N ASN A 33 -17.53 -17.28 17.61
CA ASN A 33 -18.49 -16.81 18.63
C ASN A 33 -19.94 -16.74 18.11
N GLY A 34 -20.22 -17.13 16.85
CA GLY A 34 -21.55 -17.13 16.24
C GLY A 34 -21.99 -15.77 15.68
N GLU A 35 -21.11 -14.77 15.64
CA GLU A 35 -21.36 -13.49 14.97
C GLU A 35 -21.10 -13.61 13.45
N ALA A 36 -21.75 -12.77 12.65
CA ALA A 36 -21.51 -12.73 11.21
C ALA A 36 -20.12 -12.18 10.91
N VAL A 37 -19.36 -12.84 10.02
CA VAL A 37 -18.06 -12.37 9.55
C VAL A 37 -18.20 -11.00 8.88
N LYS A 38 -17.35 -10.04 9.26
CA LYS A 38 -17.34 -8.67 8.71
C LYS A 38 -16.62 -8.66 7.36
N LYS A 39 -17.34 -8.37 6.27
CA LYS A 39 -16.74 -8.19 4.96
C LYS A 39 -16.10 -6.82 4.86
N VAL A 40 -14.81 -6.77 4.50
CA VAL A 40 -14.04 -5.54 4.34
C VAL A 40 -13.38 -5.48 2.96
N LYS A 41 -13.41 -4.30 2.34
CA LYS A 41 -12.76 -4.06 1.05
C LYS A 41 -11.39 -3.47 1.28
N VAL A 42 -10.38 -4.20 0.81
CA VAL A 42 -8.98 -3.80 0.80
C VAL A 42 -8.65 -3.26 -0.59
N ALA A 43 -8.61 -1.94 -0.75
CA ALA A 43 -8.23 -1.32 -2.01
C ALA A 43 -6.70 -1.35 -2.19
N TYR A 44 -6.22 -1.62 -3.40
CA TYR A 44 -4.79 -1.57 -3.71
C TYR A 44 -4.53 -0.89 -5.07
N ASP A 45 -3.41 -0.18 -5.19
CA ASP A 45 -2.96 0.39 -6.46
C ASP A 45 -2.49 -0.73 -7.39
N GLN A 46 -3.11 -0.84 -8.58
CA GLN A 46 -2.81 -1.92 -9.54
C GLN A 46 -1.46 -1.79 -10.23
N SER A 47 -0.80 -0.66 -10.14
CA SER A 47 0.41 -0.33 -10.89
C SER A 47 1.66 -0.09 -10.02
N GLY A 48 1.55 -0.30 -8.72
CA GLY A 48 2.61 -0.01 -7.73
C GLY A 48 3.60 -1.16 -7.52
N LYS A 49 4.05 -1.86 -8.56
CA LYS A 49 5.04 -2.94 -8.44
C LYS A 49 6.36 -2.42 -7.85
N PRO A 50 6.99 -3.14 -6.91
CA PRO A 50 6.69 -4.49 -6.40
C PRO A 50 5.75 -4.51 -5.18
N MET A 51 5.21 -3.37 -4.72
CA MET A 51 4.41 -3.27 -3.50
C MET A 51 2.98 -3.73 -3.69
N THR A 52 2.34 -3.26 -4.76
CA THR A 52 0.94 -3.58 -5.09
C THR A 52 0.77 -3.65 -6.61
N TYR A 53 0.27 -4.75 -7.15
CA TYR A 53 0.02 -4.90 -8.59
C TYR A 53 -0.88 -6.09 -8.90
N ILE A 54 -1.23 -6.25 -10.17
CA ILE A 54 -1.91 -7.44 -10.69
C ILE A 54 -0.86 -8.31 -11.41
N ASP A 55 -0.80 -9.60 -11.07
CA ASP A 55 0.07 -10.56 -11.74
C ASP A 55 -0.41 -10.90 -13.17
N GLU A 56 0.36 -11.73 -13.88
CA GLU A 56 0.05 -12.16 -15.26
C GLU A 56 -1.24 -12.99 -15.35
N ASN A 57 -1.72 -13.53 -14.24
CA ASN A 57 -2.95 -14.33 -14.13
C ASN A 57 -4.17 -13.48 -13.73
N GLY A 58 -3.97 -12.19 -13.49
CA GLY A 58 -5.03 -11.28 -13.04
C GLY A 58 -5.25 -11.25 -11.52
N ASN A 59 -4.36 -11.84 -10.72
CA ASN A 59 -4.49 -11.88 -9.26
C ASN A 59 -3.83 -10.68 -8.59
N PRO A 60 -4.44 -10.14 -7.51
CA PRO A 60 -3.80 -9.14 -6.67
C PRO A 60 -2.57 -9.73 -5.98
N THR A 61 -1.44 -9.02 -6.06
CA THR A 61 -0.17 -9.40 -5.43
C THR A 61 0.74 -8.19 -5.19
N GLY A 62 1.91 -8.43 -4.63
CA GLY A 62 2.87 -7.44 -4.20
C GLY A 62 3.03 -7.46 -2.68
N TYR A 63 4.12 -6.89 -2.19
CA TYR A 63 4.45 -6.97 -0.75
C TYR A 63 3.28 -6.57 0.15
N ASP A 64 2.69 -5.38 -0.07
CA ASP A 64 1.59 -4.87 0.76
C ASP A 64 0.35 -5.77 0.69
N VAL A 65 0.03 -6.28 -0.52
CA VAL A 65 -1.13 -7.17 -0.73
C VAL A 65 -0.91 -8.51 -0.02
N GLU A 66 0.29 -9.10 -0.14
CA GLU A 66 0.56 -10.40 0.50
C GLU A 66 0.58 -10.28 2.03
N VAL A 67 1.08 -9.18 2.59
CA VAL A 67 0.95 -8.94 4.05
C VAL A 67 -0.52 -8.85 4.45
N MET A 68 -1.37 -8.16 3.69
CA MET A 68 -2.80 -8.08 3.99
C MET A 68 -3.51 -9.44 3.84
N LYS A 69 -3.06 -10.33 2.95
CA LYS A 69 -3.57 -11.71 2.89
C LYS A 69 -3.22 -12.51 4.16
N LEU A 70 -1.98 -12.35 4.67
CA LEU A 70 -1.61 -12.97 5.94
C LEU A 70 -2.41 -12.40 7.13
N VAL A 71 -2.77 -11.13 7.09
CA VAL A 71 -3.67 -10.51 8.08
C VAL A 71 -5.06 -11.11 7.99
N ASP A 72 -5.62 -11.31 6.79
CA ASP A 72 -6.91 -11.97 6.55
C ASP A 72 -6.94 -13.40 7.14
N GLU A 73 -5.87 -14.17 6.95
CA GLU A 73 -5.73 -15.52 7.51
C GLU A 73 -5.74 -15.56 9.05
N ILE A 74 -5.31 -14.47 9.72
CA ILE A 74 -5.28 -14.35 11.19
C ILE A 74 -6.61 -13.84 11.75
N LEU A 75 -7.29 -12.96 11.03
CA LEU A 75 -8.49 -12.27 11.48
C LEU A 75 -9.77 -13.04 11.12
N GLU A 76 -10.06 -14.15 11.81
CA GLU A 76 -11.22 -15.02 11.54
C GLU A 76 -12.58 -14.28 11.57
N ASP A 77 -12.67 -13.12 12.22
CA ASP A 77 -13.87 -12.29 12.27
C ASP A 77 -14.08 -11.40 11.05
N TYR A 78 -13.13 -11.41 10.10
CA TYR A 78 -13.13 -10.61 8.89
C TYR A 78 -12.98 -11.47 7.63
N GLU A 79 -13.49 -11.00 6.51
CA GLU A 79 -13.32 -11.58 5.17
C GLU A 79 -12.89 -10.46 4.22
N PHE A 80 -11.69 -10.56 3.63
CA PHE A 80 -11.13 -9.50 2.80
C PHE A 80 -11.49 -9.68 1.32
N GLU A 81 -12.07 -8.64 0.74
CA GLU A 81 -12.26 -8.48 -0.71
C GLU A 81 -11.19 -7.52 -1.23
N PHE A 82 -10.23 -8.01 -2.02
CA PHE A 82 -9.20 -7.18 -2.62
C PHE A 82 -9.72 -6.46 -3.87
N VAL A 83 -9.68 -5.12 -3.88
CA VAL A 83 -10.21 -4.29 -4.96
C VAL A 83 -9.07 -3.49 -5.60
N GLY A 84 -8.70 -3.86 -6.83
CA GLY A 84 -7.71 -3.13 -7.60
C GLY A 84 -8.28 -1.82 -8.15
N THR A 85 -7.53 -0.72 -8.01
CA THR A 85 -7.96 0.61 -8.46
C THR A 85 -6.75 1.50 -8.81
N SER A 86 -7.00 2.73 -9.23
CA SER A 86 -5.95 3.74 -9.36
C SER A 86 -5.54 4.32 -7.99
N ASN A 87 -4.36 4.92 -7.92
CA ASN A 87 -3.89 5.58 -6.71
C ASN A 87 -4.88 6.65 -6.19
N ASP A 88 -5.44 7.46 -7.07
CA ASP A 88 -6.32 8.56 -6.70
C ASP A 88 -7.70 8.06 -6.26
N ASP A 89 -8.27 7.09 -7.00
CA ASP A 89 -9.53 6.46 -6.63
C ASP A 89 -9.43 5.67 -5.31
N LEU A 90 -8.26 5.10 -5.01
CA LEU A 90 -7.99 4.47 -3.73
C LEU A 90 -8.12 5.47 -2.59
N LEU A 91 -7.40 6.60 -2.67
CA LEU A 91 -7.38 7.62 -1.61
C LEU A 91 -8.78 8.19 -1.38
N ILE A 92 -9.46 8.58 -2.45
CA ILE A 92 -10.83 9.11 -2.40
C ILE A 92 -11.79 8.05 -1.84
N GLY A 93 -11.69 6.81 -2.32
CA GLY A 93 -12.57 5.72 -1.93
C GLY A 93 -12.42 5.34 -0.44
N VAL A 94 -11.19 5.33 0.09
CA VAL A 94 -10.95 5.09 1.52
C VAL A 94 -11.46 6.28 2.35
N GLU A 95 -11.17 7.52 1.96
CA GLU A 95 -11.64 8.70 2.68
C GLU A 95 -13.18 8.74 2.77
N GLN A 96 -13.87 8.38 1.70
CA GLN A 96 -15.34 8.33 1.64
C GLN A 96 -15.96 7.09 2.28
N GLY A 97 -15.18 6.08 2.65
CA GLY A 97 -15.66 4.81 3.22
C GLY A 97 -16.20 3.81 2.21
N LYS A 98 -15.91 3.98 0.92
CA LYS A 98 -16.15 2.97 -0.12
C LYS A 98 -15.28 1.73 0.10
N TYR A 99 -14.08 1.92 0.59
CA TYR A 99 -13.13 0.91 1.00
C TYR A 99 -12.80 1.10 2.48
N GLN A 100 -12.69 0.02 3.24
CA GLN A 100 -12.36 0.07 4.67
C GLN A 100 -10.89 0.40 4.88
N VAL A 101 -10.03 -0.09 4.00
CA VAL A 101 -8.58 0.13 4.03
C VAL A 101 -8.01 0.21 2.61
N GLY A 102 -6.90 0.94 2.46
CA GLY A 102 -6.14 1.01 1.21
C GLY A 102 -4.66 0.77 1.43
N VAL A 103 -4.02 0.01 0.54
CA VAL A 103 -2.58 -0.26 0.54
C VAL A 103 -1.95 0.21 -0.77
N LYS A 104 -0.88 0.99 -0.66
CA LYS A 104 -0.21 1.66 -1.80
C LYS A 104 1.20 2.15 -1.46
N ASN A 105 1.91 1.46 -0.59
CA ASN A 105 3.20 1.93 -0.09
C ASN A 105 3.10 3.34 0.53
N ALA A 106 2.08 3.58 1.36
CA ALA A 106 1.81 4.91 1.87
C ALA A 106 2.72 5.26 3.04
N PHE A 107 3.37 6.42 2.96
CA PHE A 107 4.15 6.99 4.06
C PHE A 107 3.25 7.77 5.02
N TRP A 108 3.64 7.78 6.29
CA TRP A 108 3.02 8.64 7.28
C TRP A 108 3.32 10.12 6.98
N THR A 109 2.30 10.96 7.00
CA THR A 109 2.43 12.42 7.01
C THR A 109 1.32 13.01 7.87
N GLU A 110 1.58 14.16 8.50
CA GLU A 110 0.59 14.84 9.33
C GLU A 110 -0.70 15.16 8.54
N GLU A 111 -0.58 15.61 7.29
CA GLU A 111 -1.71 15.89 6.42
C GLU A 111 -2.61 14.65 6.22
N ARG A 112 -2.00 13.47 6.02
CA ARG A 112 -2.75 12.22 5.83
C ARG A 112 -3.46 11.77 7.09
N THR A 113 -2.93 12.07 8.28
CA THR A 113 -3.60 11.72 9.54
C THR A 113 -4.93 12.46 9.72
N ALA A 114 -5.15 13.59 9.05
CA ALA A 114 -6.45 14.26 9.04
C ALA A 114 -7.53 13.44 8.32
N LYS A 115 -7.16 12.65 7.30
CA LYS A 115 -8.07 11.91 6.41
C LYS A 115 -8.18 10.43 6.74
N PHE A 116 -7.13 9.82 7.27
CA PHE A 116 -7.02 8.37 7.49
C PHE A 116 -6.60 8.04 8.92
N ILE A 117 -6.92 6.82 9.37
CA ILE A 117 -6.28 6.23 10.54
C ILE A 117 -4.98 5.58 10.07
N PHE A 118 -3.90 5.89 10.76
CA PHE A 118 -2.64 5.17 10.71
C PHE A 118 -2.58 4.23 11.92
N PRO A 119 -2.57 2.92 11.73
CA PRO A 119 -2.41 1.97 12.84
C PRO A 119 -1.04 2.14 13.52
N GLN A 120 -0.86 1.55 14.70
CA GLN A 120 0.41 1.62 15.42
C GLN A 120 1.52 0.83 14.69
N GLU A 121 1.14 -0.32 14.13
CA GLU A 121 2.04 -1.19 13.41
C GLU A 121 2.14 -0.81 11.94
N PHE A 122 3.35 -0.60 11.47
CA PHE A 122 3.58 -0.34 10.04
C PHE A 122 3.43 -1.63 9.21
N LEU A 123 2.97 -1.47 7.97
CA LEU A 123 2.74 -2.58 7.03
C LEU A 123 4.04 -3.13 6.47
N GLY A 124 4.93 -2.24 6.08
CA GLY A 124 6.14 -2.59 5.36
C GLY A 124 7.18 -1.48 5.38
N LEU A 125 8.16 -1.65 4.52
CA LEU A 125 9.32 -0.78 4.42
C LEU A 125 9.60 -0.45 2.96
N SER A 126 10.08 0.77 2.70
CA SER A 126 10.57 1.20 1.40
C SER A 126 12.00 1.69 1.50
N SER A 127 12.85 1.22 0.59
CA SER A 127 14.19 1.74 0.45
C SER A 127 14.15 3.10 -0.26
N ALA A 128 14.80 4.10 0.32
CA ALA A 128 15.02 5.41 -0.27
C ALA A 128 16.51 5.62 -0.55
N GLY A 129 16.82 6.14 -1.73
CA GLY A 129 18.21 6.32 -2.15
C GLY A 129 18.45 7.57 -2.96
N LEU A 130 19.72 7.94 -3.04
CA LEU A 130 20.23 9.00 -3.92
C LEU A 130 20.36 8.46 -5.35
N VAL A 131 19.72 9.14 -6.28
CA VAL A 131 19.92 8.97 -7.72
C VAL A 131 20.96 10.01 -8.16
N VAL A 132 22.09 9.54 -8.67
CA VAL A 132 23.20 10.40 -9.13
C VAL A 132 23.77 9.87 -10.43
N LYS A 133 24.55 10.69 -11.16
CA LYS A 133 25.32 10.19 -12.30
C LYS A 133 26.39 9.19 -11.85
N LYS A 134 26.78 8.27 -12.72
CA LYS A 134 27.77 7.23 -12.46
C LYS A 134 29.13 7.81 -12.02
N GLU A 135 29.54 8.96 -12.55
CA GLU A 135 30.75 9.67 -12.14
C GLU A 135 30.74 10.05 -10.65
N ASN A 136 29.53 10.26 -10.09
CA ASN A 136 29.28 10.57 -8.68
C ASN A 136 28.86 9.33 -7.86
N ALA A 137 29.10 8.12 -8.36
CA ALA A 137 28.74 6.87 -7.67
C ALA A 137 29.39 6.68 -6.29
N HIS A 138 30.41 7.47 -5.98
CA HIS A 138 31.07 7.51 -4.66
C HIS A 138 30.24 8.22 -3.58
N ILE A 139 29.24 9.02 -3.96
CA ILE A 139 28.29 9.68 -3.05
C ILE A 139 27.27 8.65 -2.57
N LYS A 140 27.44 8.12 -1.36
CA LYS A 140 26.66 7.00 -0.85
C LYS A 140 25.48 7.39 0.03
N ASN A 141 25.55 8.57 0.64
CA ASN A 141 24.59 9.01 1.66
C ASN A 141 24.44 10.54 1.65
N LEU A 142 23.56 11.04 2.50
CA LEU A 142 23.30 12.48 2.60
C LEU A 142 24.52 13.27 3.08
N SER A 143 25.38 12.67 3.91
CA SER A 143 26.61 13.33 4.40
C SER A 143 27.61 13.57 3.28
N ASP A 144 27.83 12.56 2.42
CA ASP A 144 28.70 12.70 1.24
C ASP A 144 28.14 13.75 0.29
N PHE A 145 26.81 13.73 0.07
CA PHE A 145 26.11 14.65 -0.82
C PHE A 145 26.22 16.11 -0.35
N ALA A 146 25.98 16.34 0.94
CA ALA A 146 26.12 17.66 1.56
C ALA A 146 27.56 18.17 1.50
N SER A 147 28.55 17.31 1.86
CA SER A 147 29.98 17.65 1.87
C SER A 147 30.50 17.99 0.46
N ALA A 148 29.94 17.38 -0.57
CA ALA A 148 30.24 17.73 -1.97
C ALA A 148 29.65 19.08 -2.40
N GLY A 149 28.75 19.66 -1.60
CA GLY A 149 28.05 20.91 -1.92
C GLY A 149 27.02 20.77 -3.05
N PHE A 150 26.58 19.57 -3.31
CA PHE A 150 25.69 19.19 -4.42
C PHE A 150 24.31 19.78 -4.29
N THR A 151 23.65 19.97 -5.45
CA THR A 151 22.29 20.48 -5.58
C THR A 151 21.31 19.31 -5.70
N LEU A 152 20.31 19.27 -4.81
CA LEU A 152 19.27 18.25 -4.78
C LEU A 152 18.07 18.67 -5.60
N ALA A 153 17.44 17.71 -6.29
CA ALA A 153 16.13 17.92 -6.92
C ALA A 153 15.08 18.31 -5.88
N PRO A 154 14.21 19.30 -6.15
CA PRO A 154 13.19 19.73 -5.19
C PRO A 154 12.20 18.59 -4.89
N ILE A 155 11.74 18.55 -3.64
CA ILE A 155 10.79 17.54 -3.12
C ILE A 155 9.67 18.30 -2.41
N ALA A 156 8.41 17.88 -2.60
CA ALA A 156 7.30 18.47 -1.88
C ALA A 156 7.45 18.31 -0.36
N ALA A 157 7.16 19.37 0.40
CA ALA A 157 7.35 19.38 1.85
C ALA A 157 6.50 18.31 2.59
N ASN A 158 5.39 17.87 2.00
CA ASN A 158 4.52 16.82 2.52
C ASN A 158 4.92 15.40 2.06
N ASN A 159 6.09 15.25 1.43
CA ASN A 159 6.63 13.96 1.03
C ASN A 159 7.53 13.40 2.14
N ALA A 160 7.41 12.11 2.47
CA ALA A 160 8.23 11.46 3.49
C ALA A 160 9.74 11.52 3.19
N GLN A 161 10.14 11.56 1.93
CA GLN A 161 11.55 11.74 1.53
C GLN A 161 12.07 13.12 1.93
N TYR A 162 11.22 14.16 1.89
CA TYR A 162 11.55 15.49 2.42
C TYR A 162 11.81 15.43 3.92
N THR A 163 10.93 14.75 4.65
CA THR A 163 11.06 14.58 6.12
C THR A 163 12.38 13.92 6.49
N VAL A 164 12.77 12.83 5.81
CA VAL A 164 14.05 12.15 6.07
C VAL A 164 15.25 13.07 5.90
N ILE A 165 15.25 13.92 4.87
CA ILE A 165 16.35 14.88 4.64
C ILE A 165 16.30 16.03 5.66
N ALA A 166 15.11 16.48 6.02
CA ALA A 166 14.95 17.53 7.04
C ALA A 166 15.46 17.05 8.42
N GLU A 167 15.14 15.82 8.81
CA GLU A 167 15.65 15.17 10.03
C GLU A 167 17.18 15.01 10.00
N TYR A 168 17.74 14.60 8.85
CA TYR A 168 19.18 14.57 8.66
C TYR A 168 19.81 15.96 8.87
N ASN A 169 19.23 17.00 8.27
CA ASN A 169 19.71 18.38 8.38
C ASN A 169 19.64 18.91 9.81
N GLU A 170 18.59 18.58 10.56
CA GLU A 170 18.44 18.94 11.97
C GLU A 170 19.53 18.27 12.83
N ALA A 171 19.83 17.00 12.56
CA ALA A 171 20.87 16.25 13.26
C ALA A 171 22.29 16.66 12.84
N ASN A 172 22.49 17.31 11.69
CA ASN A 172 23.79 17.65 11.12
C ASN A 172 23.88 19.13 10.70
N PRO A 173 23.79 20.10 11.64
CA PRO A 173 23.70 21.53 11.32
C PRO A 173 24.89 22.07 10.54
N ASP A 174 26.07 21.46 10.69
CA ASP A 174 27.31 21.87 10.02
C ASP A 174 27.52 21.21 8.64
N ASN A 175 26.67 20.23 8.27
CA ASN A 175 26.77 19.49 7.01
C ASN A 175 25.39 19.21 6.42
N GLN A 176 24.66 20.26 6.09
CA GLN A 176 23.27 20.15 5.62
C GLN A 176 23.18 19.98 4.10
N VAL A 177 22.26 19.13 3.67
CA VAL A 177 21.80 19.09 2.27
C VAL A 177 20.96 20.33 1.98
N LYS A 178 21.21 20.99 0.85
CA LYS A 178 20.41 22.14 0.39
C LYS A 178 19.03 21.66 -0.06
N LEU A 179 18.11 21.56 0.90
CA LEU A 179 16.75 21.06 0.69
C LEU A 179 15.85 22.21 0.21
N GLN A 180 15.23 22.01 -0.96
CA GLN A 180 14.21 22.92 -1.51
C GLN A 180 12.85 22.23 -1.53
N ALA A 181 11.84 22.91 -1.00
CA ALA A 181 10.45 22.48 -1.15
C ALA A 181 10.01 22.68 -2.60
N GLY A 182 9.54 21.58 -3.23
CA GLY A 182 8.96 21.63 -4.56
C GLY A 182 7.48 22.03 -4.50
N GLU A 183 6.97 22.61 -5.58
CA GLU A 183 5.54 22.91 -5.75
C GLU A 183 4.77 21.63 -6.11
N GLU A 184 5.40 20.71 -6.86
CA GLU A 184 4.85 19.41 -7.25
C GLU A 184 5.31 18.32 -6.28
N PHE A 185 4.53 17.24 -6.18
CA PHE A 185 4.84 16.10 -5.29
C PHE A 185 6.20 15.50 -5.58
N SER A 186 6.58 15.39 -6.85
CA SER A 186 7.93 15.01 -7.28
C SER A 186 8.24 15.53 -8.68
N VAL A 187 9.48 15.89 -8.93
CA VAL A 187 10.00 16.15 -10.29
C VAL A 187 10.50 14.84 -10.90
N ASP A 188 10.73 14.83 -12.19
CA ASP A 188 11.41 13.70 -12.86
C ASP A 188 12.90 13.71 -12.52
N VAL A 189 13.22 13.04 -11.42
CA VAL A 189 14.57 12.99 -10.84
C VAL A 189 15.58 12.43 -11.84
N VAL A 190 15.25 11.32 -12.53
CA VAL A 190 16.17 10.66 -13.45
C VAL A 190 16.49 11.59 -14.62
N GLN A 191 15.47 12.24 -15.19
CA GLN A 191 15.67 13.19 -16.27
C GLN A 191 16.51 14.39 -15.81
N TRP A 192 16.20 15.00 -14.67
CA TRP A 192 16.92 16.19 -14.19
C TRP A 192 18.37 15.91 -13.86
N VAL A 193 18.67 14.75 -13.28
CA VAL A 193 20.05 14.30 -13.02
C VAL A 193 20.78 14.06 -14.34
N ASN A 194 20.16 13.38 -15.31
CA ASN A 194 20.76 13.12 -16.61
C ASN A 194 21.09 14.42 -17.36
N GLU A 195 20.17 15.37 -17.37
CA GLU A 195 20.34 16.68 -18.01
C GLU A 195 21.35 17.59 -17.26
N GLY A 196 21.77 17.22 -16.05
CA GLY A 196 22.69 18.04 -15.21
C GLY A 196 22.02 19.29 -14.65
N ARG A 197 20.69 19.29 -14.50
CA ARG A 197 19.93 20.38 -13.85
C ARG A 197 20.14 20.37 -12.35
N VAL A 198 20.40 19.18 -11.80
CA VAL A 198 20.75 18.92 -10.41
C VAL A 198 21.83 17.84 -10.34
N ASP A 199 22.56 17.78 -9.22
CA ASP A 199 23.62 16.80 -9.02
C ASP A 199 23.06 15.45 -8.56
N GLY A 200 21.87 15.46 -7.95
CA GLY A 200 21.16 14.26 -7.53
C GLY A 200 19.72 14.52 -7.10
N GLY A 201 19.02 13.44 -6.80
CA GLY A 201 17.68 13.48 -6.25
C GLY A 201 17.38 12.22 -5.45
N VAL A 202 16.28 12.22 -4.72
CA VAL A 202 15.87 11.07 -3.91
C VAL A 202 14.73 10.34 -4.60
N GLN A 203 14.85 9.02 -4.68
CA GLN A 203 13.78 8.14 -5.16
C GLN A 203 13.60 6.92 -4.25
N ILE A 204 12.43 6.30 -4.33
CA ILE A 204 12.18 4.96 -3.81
C ILE A 204 12.77 3.94 -4.78
N GLU A 205 13.45 2.92 -4.26
CA GLU A 205 14.15 1.91 -5.06
C GLU A 205 13.27 1.26 -6.12
N GLY A 206 12.02 0.89 -5.75
CA GLY A 206 11.08 0.29 -6.70
C GLY A 206 10.78 1.20 -7.90
N SER A 207 10.66 2.52 -7.67
CA SER A 207 10.47 3.49 -8.76
C SER A 207 11.69 3.60 -9.65
N PHE A 208 12.89 3.68 -9.07
CA PHE A 208 14.14 3.68 -9.82
C PHE A 208 14.30 2.41 -10.66
N ASN A 209 14.08 1.24 -10.05
CA ASN A 209 14.19 -0.04 -10.74
C ASN A 209 13.21 -0.13 -11.91
N GLY A 210 11.96 0.29 -11.72
CA GLY A 210 10.95 0.30 -12.78
C GLY A 210 11.29 1.24 -13.94
N GLN A 211 11.86 2.39 -13.62
CA GLN A 211 12.18 3.41 -14.64
C GLN A 211 13.51 3.14 -15.38
N VAL A 212 14.54 2.68 -14.65
CA VAL A 212 15.92 2.61 -15.15
C VAL A 212 16.42 1.18 -15.38
N LEU A 213 16.12 0.25 -14.46
CA LEU A 213 16.69 -1.10 -14.55
C LEU A 213 15.80 -2.09 -15.30
N THR A 214 14.48 -1.90 -15.27
CA THR A 214 13.54 -2.79 -15.96
C THR A 214 13.60 -2.55 -17.47
N GLU A 215 13.68 -3.63 -18.24
CA GLU A 215 13.60 -3.57 -19.72
C GLU A 215 12.26 -2.93 -20.14
N GLY A 216 12.33 -1.95 -21.04
CA GLY A 216 11.16 -1.16 -21.44
C GLY A 216 10.81 0.01 -20.51
N GLY A 217 11.51 0.18 -19.40
CA GLY A 217 11.40 1.38 -18.56
C GLY A 217 11.80 2.65 -19.34
N PRO A 218 11.18 3.82 -19.05
CA PRO A 218 11.38 5.05 -19.81
C PRO A 218 12.84 5.50 -19.87
N TYR A 219 13.63 5.16 -18.87
CA TYR A 219 15.05 5.51 -18.74
C TYR A 219 15.98 4.30 -18.76
N HIS A 220 15.53 3.14 -19.28
CA HIS A 220 16.37 1.94 -19.37
C HIS A 220 17.68 2.17 -20.15
N HIS A 221 17.67 3.07 -21.12
CA HIS A 221 18.85 3.46 -21.86
C HIS A 221 19.94 4.16 -21.02
N LEU A 222 19.60 4.65 -19.82
CA LEU A 222 20.51 5.33 -18.88
C LEU A 222 21.04 4.40 -17.77
N LYS A 223 20.73 3.11 -17.79
CA LYS A 223 21.08 2.15 -16.73
C LYS A 223 22.57 2.07 -16.38
N ASP A 224 23.43 2.39 -17.33
CA ASP A 224 24.88 2.41 -17.16
C ASP A 224 25.45 3.81 -16.85
N GLU A 225 24.60 4.84 -16.84
CA GLU A 225 24.98 6.25 -16.65
C GLU A 225 24.46 6.83 -15.33
N ILE A 226 23.36 6.29 -14.80
CA ILE A 226 22.71 6.73 -13.57
C ILE A 226 22.77 5.59 -12.54
N VAL A 227 23.09 5.92 -11.30
CA VAL A 227 23.17 4.95 -10.20
C VAL A 227 22.24 5.34 -9.04
N TYR A 228 21.77 4.32 -8.33
CA TYR A 228 20.98 4.45 -7.10
C TYR A 228 21.83 4.02 -5.92
N ASN A 229 21.95 4.88 -4.91
CA ASN A 229 22.67 4.59 -3.67
C ASN A 229 21.68 4.67 -2.50
N GLU A 230 21.29 3.52 -1.94
CA GLU A 230 20.41 3.45 -0.77
C GLU A 230 21.05 4.14 0.43
N PHE A 231 20.28 4.98 1.14
CA PHE A 231 20.73 5.65 2.35
C PHE A 231 19.74 5.61 3.50
N ALA A 232 18.47 5.26 3.23
CA ALA A 232 17.44 5.20 4.25
C ALA A 232 16.40 4.11 3.93
N VAL A 233 15.71 3.68 4.98
CA VAL A 233 14.53 2.82 4.90
C VAL A 233 13.38 3.54 5.58
N ILE A 234 12.27 3.71 4.88
CA ILE A 234 11.10 4.46 5.32
C ILE A 234 9.96 3.47 5.58
N LYS A 235 9.30 3.59 6.72
CA LYS A 235 8.11 2.79 7.07
C LYS A 235 6.93 3.16 6.20
N THR A 236 6.10 2.16 5.87
CA THR A 236 4.86 2.32 5.12
C THR A 236 3.69 1.74 5.89
N TRP A 237 2.50 2.32 5.72
CA TRP A 237 1.30 1.97 6.46
C TRP A 237 0.12 1.70 5.53
N PRO A 238 -0.83 0.85 5.95
CA PRO A 238 -2.16 0.86 5.36
C PRO A 238 -2.89 2.13 5.78
N LEU A 239 -3.79 2.59 4.93
CA LEU A 239 -4.64 3.76 5.19
C LEU A 239 -6.05 3.27 5.53
N PHE A 240 -6.47 3.34 6.79
CA PHE A 240 -7.83 2.96 7.17
C PHE A 240 -8.79 4.15 7.09
N ASN A 241 -10.04 3.89 6.72
CA ASN A 241 -11.09 4.89 6.82
C ASN A 241 -11.26 5.31 8.30
N LYS A 242 -11.62 6.56 8.54
CA LYS A 242 -11.79 7.14 9.90
C LYS A 242 -12.82 6.42 10.79
N LYS A 243 -13.70 5.60 10.21
CA LYS A 243 -14.71 4.83 10.95
C LYS A 243 -14.24 3.42 11.32
N GLU A 244 -13.08 3.00 10.86
CA GLU A 244 -12.57 1.62 10.94
C GLU A 244 -11.54 1.44 12.07
N GLN A 245 -11.72 2.12 13.21
CA GLN A 245 -10.77 2.02 14.34
C GLN A 245 -10.67 0.59 14.87
N GLU A 246 -11.79 -0.10 15.02
CA GLU A 246 -11.81 -1.49 15.49
C GLU A 246 -11.03 -2.42 14.56
N PHE A 247 -11.17 -2.22 13.23
CA PHE A 247 -10.43 -2.99 12.25
C PHE A 247 -8.92 -2.64 12.27
N ALA A 248 -8.57 -1.37 12.44
CA ALA A 248 -7.17 -0.95 12.59
C ALA A 248 -6.52 -1.55 13.86
N ASP A 249 -7.26 -1.62 14.97
CA ASP A 249 -6.78 -2.24 16.22
C ASP A 249 -6.63 -3.78 16.07
N ALA A 250 -7.51 -4.42 15.30
CA ALA A 250 -7.39 -5.84 14.97
C ALA A 250 -6.18 -6.11 14.06
N TYR A 251 -5.98 -5.27 13.05
CA TYR A 251 -4.81 -5.29 12.19
C TYR A 251 -3.50 -5.18 12.99
N ASP A 252 -3.41 -4.25 13.94
CA ASP A 252 -2.23 -4.09 14.79
C ASP A 252 -1.86 -5.39 15.51
N LYS A 253 -2.85 -6.08 16.05
CA LYS A 253 -2.64 -7.37 16.73
C LYS A 253 -2.18 -8.47 15.76
N ALA A 254 -2.72 -8.51 14.55
CA ALA A 254 -2.31 -9.47 13.53
C ALA A 254 -0.86 -9.21 13.08
N ILE A 255 -0.47 -7.94 12.84
CA ILE A 255 0.91 -7.61 12.50
C ILE A 255 1.89 -7.94 13.64
N GLN A 256 1.51 -7.74 14.90
CA GLN A 256 2.34 -8.14 16.04
C GLN A 256 2.60 -9.66 16.03
N GLN A 257 1.58 -10.48 15.75
CA GLN A 257 1.76 -11.93 15.60
C GLN A 257 2.67 -12.27 14.41
N LEU A 258 2.51 -11.60 13.25
CA LEU A 258 3.37 -11.82 12.09
C LEU A 258 4.84 -11.46 12.37
N LYS A 259 5.10 -10.44 13.18
CA LYS A 259 6.45 -10.04 13.61
C LYS A 259 7.14 -11.06 14.52
N GLU A 260 6.38 -11.90 15.21
CA GLU A 260 6.93 -13.02 15.99
C GLU A 260 7.41 -14.16 15.10
N THR A 261 7.12 -14.10 13.81
CA THR A 261 7.53 -15.06 12.78
C THR A 261 8.48 -14.39 11.78
N ASP A 262 9.07 -15.18 10.88
CA ASP A 262 9.88 -14.63 9.77
C ASP A 262 9.04 -14.27 8.53
N ALA A 263 7.70 -14.22 8.64
CA ALA A 263 6.82 -14.07 7.48
C ALA A 263 7.05 -12.75 6.74
N LEU A 264 7.10 -11.63 7.47
CA LEU A 264 7.33 -10.29 6.88
C LEU A 264 8.72 -10.17 6.25
N ASN A 265 9.74 -10.74 6.90
CA ASN A 265 11.13 -10.79 6.39
C ASN A 265 11.21 -11.56 5.08
N LYS A 266 10.57 -12.75 5.01
CA LYS A 266 10.51 -13.57 3.79
C LYS A 266 9.80 -12.87 2.64
N LEU A 267 8.68 -12.20 2.92
CA LEU A 267 8.01 -11.38 1.91
C LEU A 267 8.90 -10.22 1.44
N SER A 268 9.65 -9.57 2.34
CA SER A 268 10.61 -8.54 1.97
C SER A 268 11.69 -9.09 1.03
N GLU A 269 12.29 -10.24 1.35
CA GLU A 269 13.26 -10.91 0.46
C GLU A 269 12.65 -11.30 -0.89
N GLN A 270 11.41 -11.80 -0.89
CA GLN A 270 10.71 -12.19 -2.12
C GLN A 270 10.45 -11.02 -3.07
N PHE A 271 9.95 -9.89 -2.56
CA PHE A 271 9.51 -8.77 -3.39
C PHE A 271 10.59 -7.72 -3.64
N TYR A 272 11.54 -7.55 -2.71
CA TYR A 272 12.61 -6.54 -2.82
C TYR A 272 13.99 -7.14 -3.07
N GLY A 273 14.12 -8.48 -3.03
CA GLY A 273 15.42 -9.16 -3.17
C GLY A 273 16.33 -9.01 -1.95
N LYS A 274 15.82 -8.42 -0.86
CA LYS A 274 16.55 -8.17 0.40
C LYS A 274 15.59 -8.04 1.58
N ASP A 275 16.10 -8.33 2.77
CA ASP A 275 15.38 -8.14 4.03
C ASP A 275 15.51 -6.68 4.52
N LEU A 276 14.51 -5.85 4.21
CA LEU A 276 14.49 -4.44 4.61
C LEU A 276 14.38 -4.23 6.12
N PHE A 277 13.88 -5.22 6.88
CA PHE A 277 13.83 -5.13 8.34
C PHE A 277 15.23 -5.20 8.95
N LYS A 278 16.12 -6.06 8.42
CA LYS A 278 17.53 -6.08 8.81
C LYS A 278 18.25 -4.78 8.44
N VAL A 279 17.92 -4.20 7.29
CA VAL A 279 18.46 -2.88 6.89
C VAL A 279 18.00 -1.81 7.87
N LEU A 280 16.71 -1.76 8.23
CA LEU A 280 16.18 -0.81 9.21
C LEU A 280 16.90 -0.88 10.56
N ASP A 281 17.18 -2.10 11.05
CA ASP A 281 17.88 -2.31 12.32
C ASP A 281 19.35 -1.88 12.26
N SER A 282 19.98 -1.95 11.09
CA SER A 282 21.36 -1.51 10.88
C SER A 282 21.49 0.01 10.82
N VAL A 283 20.50 0.72 10.31
CA VAL A 283 20.47 2.19 10.18
C VAL A 283 20.16 2.88 11.52
N LYS A 284 19.47 2.20 12.44
CA LYS A 284 19.14 2.72 13.79
C LYS A 284 20.33 2.72 14.78
N ARG A 285 21.49 2.19 14.39
CA ARG A 285 22.71 2.13 15.20
C ARG A 285 23.70 3.21 14.79
#